data_795328fbd90533b8e59a06805a5b6a3c
#
_entry.id   795328fbd90533b8e59a06805a5b6a3c
#
_cell.length_a   1.000
_cell.length_b   1.000
_cell.length_c   1.000
_cell.angle_alpha   90.00
_cell.angle_beta   90.00
_cell.angle_gamma   90.00
#
_symmetry.space_group_name_H-M   'P 1'
#
loop_
_entity.id
_entity.type
_entity.pdbx_description
1 polymer ?
#
loop_
_entity_poly.entity_id
_entity_poly.type
_entity_poly.pdbx_seq_one_letter_code
_entity_poly.pdbx_strand_id
1 'polypeptide(L)'
;TCATLVCGSCGGCSLYEDSEKEDSYYLYYLLRIFEQNGHISAEDMPELFKKDCRRKRDYLEQLNRSFGRAAMNLSWKNRFLESRDVVISQFRELAVILDEFSRQIGGAKNITEEYKGAIKKEFRRYHILADSMLLLEYDNGRREIYLTAKTITRTVAEEAFSILKEHGLKFKVITITAKEKLCFCDKTECNPENCLWARGHLDRVNDAVFELWTTQDSYDRDTLLEYAKKWQVCPFEMCLDLAVWVDAVICDYNYVFDPNVYLKRFFGEGTSGEYIFLIDEAHNLVDRGREMYSAHVDRADVLEAKRLAGDYSKGLVRALEKVNRQLRTLEKECTEYEILPNPGAVSLGMLQVMGEMDKLLEELHGKELPEQLLEFYFCVRDFLNIDELLDENYVVYTEMGEGGKVILRLFCVNPAANIHRCLEKGKSAVFFSATLLPMDYYRALLSTRKDDYGIYVTSPFRQENRCILTGRDVSSRYTRRGYEEYHRIASYIARTVWTRKGNYMVFFPSYKFMEDVLEVYENEFSAEWVRCISQT
;
A
#
# COMPACT_ATOMS: atom_id res chain seq x y z
N THR A 1 2.11 13.19 -25.33
CA THR A 1 1.22 13.36 -26.48
C THR A 1 0.52 12.07 -26.87
N CYS A 2 1.18 10.92 -27.02
CA CYS A 2 0.46 9.64 -27.03
C CYS A 2 -0.17 9.35 -25.67
N ALA A 3 0.48 9.69 -24.55
CA ALA A 3 -0.18 9.73 -23.25
C ALA A 3 -1.38 10.69 -23.26
N THR A 4 -1.31 11.79 -23.98
CA THR A 4 -2.44 12.70 -24.16
C THR A 4 -3.52 12.10 -25.06
N LEU A 5 -3.17 11.31 -26.03
CA LEU A 5 -4.14 10.58 -26.87
C LEU A 5 -4.80 9.44 -26.09
N VAL A 6 -4.08 8.75 -25.26
CA VAL A 6 -4.58 7.72 -24.34
C VAL A 6 -5.26 8.35 -23.15
N CYS A 7 -4.71 9.42 -22.62
CA CYS A 7 -5.24 10.20 -21.52
C CYS A 7 -6.14 11.37 -21.96
N GLY A 8 -6.49 11.49 -23.21
CA GLY A 8 -7.65 12.26 -23.65
C GLY A 8 -8.91 11.82 -22.94
N SER A 9 -8.82 10.62 -22.34
CA SER A 9 -9.78 10.07 -21.41
C SER A 9 -9.69 10.58 -19.99
N CYS A 10 -8.58 11.11 -19.53
CA CYS A 10 -8.44 11.51 -18.13
C CYS A 10 -8.64 13.00 -17.97
N GLY A 11 -9.79 13.53 -18.27
CA GLY A 11 -10.29 14.88 -17.93
C GLY A 11 -9.29 16.04 -17.74
N GLY A 12 -7.98 15.76 -17.83
CA GLY A 12 -6.89 16.72 -17.65
C GLY A 12 -6.28 17.24 -18.95
N CYS A 13 -6.81 16.83 -20.09
CA CYS A 13 -6.33 17.29 -21.37
C CYS A 13 -7.19 18.43 -21.95
N SER A 14 -7.36 19.49 -21.17
CA SER A 14 -7.85 20.78 -21.68
C SER A 14 -7.03 21.33 -22.83
N LEU A 15 -5.75 20.95 -22.93
CA LEU A 15 -4.89 21.18 -24.09
C LEU A 15 -5.44 20.60 -25.40
N TYR A 16 -6.45 19.73 -25.30
CA TYR A 16 -7.02 19.04 -26.43
C TYR A 16 -8.23 19.76 -27.02
N GLU A 17 -8.97 20.49 -26.20
CA GLU A 17 -10.14 21.28 -26.64
C GLU A 17 -9.70 22.62 -27.25
N ASP A 18 -8.57 23.19 -26.80
CA ASP A 18 -8.08 24.51 -27.20
C ASP A 18 -6.96 24.51 -28.25
N SER A 19 -6.34 23.36 -28.53
CA SER A 19 -5.31 23.27 -29.57
C SER A 19 -5.95 23.10 -30.95
N GLU A 20 -5.45 23.81 -31.93
CA GLU A 20 -5.74 23.49 -33.34
C GLU A 20 -5.49 21.98 -33.53
N LYS A 21 -6.44 21.29 -34.12
CA LYS A 21 -6.47 19.81 -34.23
C LYS A 21 -5.14 19.21 -34.72
N GLU A 22 -4.38 19.96 -35.47
CA GLU A 22 -3.12 19.56 -36.05
C GLU A 22 -1.97 19.46 -35.07
N ASP A 23 -1.98 20.26 -34.01
CA ASP A 23 -0.93 20.26 -32.98
C ASP A 23 -1.09 19.14 -31.94
N SER A 24 -2.22 18.47 -31.94
CA SER A 24 -2.52 17.38 -31.02
C SER A 24 -2.01 16.01 -31.47
N TYR A 25 -1.58 15.88 -32.70
CA TYR A 25 -1.05 14.64 -33.22
C TYR A 25 0.45 14.57 -33.13
N TYR A 26 0.95 13.56 -32.49
CA TYR A 26 2.36 13.38 -32.26
C TYR A 26 3.21 13.40 -33.53
N LEU A 27 2.79 12.62 -34.53
CA LEU A 27 3.49 12.55 -35.82
C LEU A 27 3.47 13.91 -36.57
N TYR A 28 2.36 14.61 -36.45
CA TYR A 28 2.22 15.94 -37.03
C TYR A 28 3.07 16.97 -36.28
N TYR A 29 3.12 16.89 -34.98
CA TYR A 29 3.94 17.75 -34.14
C TYR A 29 5.44 17.55 -34.40
N LEU A 30 5.89 16.31 -34.57
CA LEU A 30 7.26 16.00 -34.97
C LEU A 30 7.59 16.61 -36.37
N LEU A 31 6.69 16.43 -37.33
CA LEU A 31 6.86 17.01 -38.66
C LEU A 31 7.00 18.53 -38.61
N ARG A 32 6.16 19.20 -37.81
CA ARG A 32 6.27 20.66 -37.62
C ARG A 32 7.55 21.08 -36.92
N ILE A 33 8.02 20.36 -35.91
CA ILE A 33 9.31 20.63 -35.27
C ILE A 33 10.44 20.57 -36.31
N PHE A 34 10.41 19.60 -37.22
CA PHE A 34 11.39 19.46 -38.27
C PHE A 34 11.31 20.59 -39.28
N GLU A 35 10.11 20.97 -39.70
CA GLU A 35 9.90 22.10 -40.64
C GLU A 35 10.26 23.44 -40.00
N GLN A 36 9.84 23.72 -38.77
CA GLN A 36 10.11 24.99 -38.07
C GLN A 36 11.57 25.22 -37.76
N ASN A 37 12.33 24.16 -37.54
CA ASN A 37 13.76 24.27 -37.25
C ASN A 37 14.65 24.19 -38.50
N GLY A 38 14.06 24.07 -39.69
CA GLY A 38 14.81 24.10 -40.97
C GLY A 38 15.74 22.91 -41.18
N HIS A 39 15.57 21.82 -40.42
CA HIS A 39 16.46 20.66 -40.47
C HIS A 39 16.01 19.59 -41.46
N ILE A 40 14.72 19.54 -41.74
CA ILE A 40 14.12 18.68 -42.77
C ILE A 40 13.00 19.49 -43.45
N SER A 41 13.01 19.57 -44.80
CA SER A 41 11.82 20.01 -45.50
C SER A 41 10.80 18.87 -45.60
N ALA A 42 9.52 19.20 -45.74
CA ALA A 42 8.50 18.18 -45.97
C ALA A 42 8.78 17.30 -47.22
N GLU A 43 9.56 17.82 -48.15
CA GLU A 43 9.97 17.14 -49.38
C GLU A 43 11.08 16.12 -49.14
N ASP A 44 11.89 16.29 -48.12
CA ASP A 44 12.99 15.38 -47.75
C ASP A 44 12.53 14.15 -46.97
N MET A 45 11.27 14.10 -46.59
CA MET A 45 10.68 12.96 -45.90
C MET A 45 10.48 11.80 -46.86
N PRO A 46 10.77 10.56 -46.41
CA PRO A 46 10.46 9.39 -47.22
C PRO A 46 8.97 9.35 -47.61
N GLU A 47 8.69 9.07 -48.86
CA GLU A 47 7.31 9.06 -49.36
C GLU A 47 6.39 8.07 -48.59
N LEU A 48 6.96 6.94 -48.20
CA LEU A 48 6.26 5.94 -47.40
C LEU A 48 5.82 6.53 -46.03
N PHE A 49 6.69 7.28 -45.39
CA PHE A 49 6.40 7.92 -44.11
C PHE A 49 5.33 9.02 -44.26
N LYS A 50 5.44 9.86 -45.30
CA LYS A 50 4.42 10.90 -45.59
C LYS A 50 3.03 10.29 -45.80
N LYS A 51 2.96 9.21 -46.54
CA LYS A 51 1.70 8.50 -46.84
C LYS A 51 1.09 7.86 -45.58
N ASP A 52 1.95 7.21 -44.80
CA ASP A 52 1.50 6.56 -43.56
C ASP A 52 1.20 7.57 -42.46
N CYS A 53 1.91 8.68 -42.38
CA CYS A 53 1.61 9.75 -41.42
C CYS A 53 0.19 10.32 -41.59
N ARG A 54 -0.25 10.58 -42.85
CA ARG A 54 -1.61 11.05 -43.11
C ARG A 54 -2.66 10.02 -42.63
N ARG A 55 -2.45 8.77 -43.00
CA ARG A 55 -3.36 7.67 -42.61
C ARG A 55 -3.41 7.51 -41.09
N LYS A 56 -2.26 7.57 -40.43
CA LYS A 56 -2.19 7.46 -38.97
C LYS A 56 -2.78 8.67 -38.26
N ARG A 57 -2.61 9.87 -38.83
CA ARG A 57 -3.28 11.06 -38.31
C ARG A 57 -4.79 10.89 -38.29
N ASP A 58 -5.39 10.40 -39.39
CA ASP A 58 -6.84 10.21 -39.48
C ASP A 58 -7.35 9.20 -38.45
N TYR A 59 -6.58 8.13 -38.18
CA TYR A 59 -6.88 7.17 -37.12
C TYR A 59 -6.76 7.77 -35.72
N LEU A 60 -5.69 8.51 -35.47
CA LEU A 60 -5.49 9.19 -34.20
C LEU A 60 -6.57 10.23 -33.94
N GLU A 61 -7.03 10.92 -34.99
CA GLU A 61 -8.16 11.84 -34.89
C GLU A 61 -9.46 11.14 -34.52
N GLN A 62 -9.74 9.99 -35.14
CA GLN A 62 -10.90 9.18 -34.80
C GLN A 62 -10.87 8.67 -33.36
N LEU A 63 -9.72 8.12 -32.95
CA LEU A 63 -9.50 7.66 -31.56
C LEU A 63 -9.75 8.79 -30.60
N ASN A 64 -9.20 9.93 -30.87
CA ASN A 64 -9.26 11.08 -30.01
C ASN A 64 -10.68 11.65 -29.85
N ARG A 65 -11.42 11.76 -30.95
CA ARG A 65 -12.84 12.14 -30.90
C ARG A 65 -13.65 11.13 -30.05
N SER A 66 -13.27 9.86 -30.12
CA SER A 66 -13.91 8.80 -29.34
C SER A 66 -13.56 8.92 -27.87
N PHE A 67 -12.28 9.14 -27.53
CA PHE A 67 -11.83 9.30 -26.16
C PHE A 67 -12.27 10.63 -25.55
N GLY A 68 -12.20 11.75 -26.26
CA GLY A 68 -12.68 13.05 -25.78
C GLY A 68 -14.16 13.05 -25.41
N ARG A 69 -15.00 12.37 -26.20
CA ARG A 69 -16.41 12.18 -25.86
C ARG A 69 -16.63 11.21 -24.70
N ALA A 70 -15.73 10.25 -24.54
CA ALA A 70 -15.82 9.24 -23.51
C ALA A 70 -15.34 9.76 -22.15
N ALA A 71 -14.40 10.70 -22.12
CA ALA A 71 -13.98 11.37 -20.88
C ALA A 71 -15.13 12.15 -20.22
N MET A 72 -16.07 12.65 -21.02
CA MET A 72 -17.30 13.28 -20.53
C MET A 72 -18.43 12.30 -20.18
N ASN A 73 -18.30 11.05 -20.53
CA ASN A 73 -19.29 10.00 -20.29
C ASN A 73 -18.65 8.81 -19.60
N LEU A 74 -19.14 8.43 -18.43
CA LEU A 74 -18.72 7.23 -17.67
C LEU A 74 -18.75 5.91 -18.48
N SER A 75 -19.25 5.94 -19.73
CA SER A 75 -19.26 4.82 -20.68
C SER A 75 -17.97 4.69 -21.53
N TRP A 76 -16.97 5.56 -21.36
CA TRP A 76 -15.73 5.53 -22.18
C TRP A 76 -15.01 4.18 -22.10
N LYS A 77 -15.03 3.58 -20.93
CA LYS A 77 -14.39 2.29 -20.67
C LYS A 77 -15.00 1.16 -21.50
N ASN A 78 -16.32 1.10 -21.55
CA ASN A 78 -17.00 0.09 -22.38
C ASN A 78 -16.67 0.29 -23.85
N ARG A 79 -16.62 1.53 -24.32
CA ARG A 79 -16.22 1.84 -25.71
C ARG A 79 -14.75 1.55 -25.97
N PHE A 80 -13.88 1.77 -25.00
CA PHE A 80 -12.48 1.38 -25.11
C PHE A 80 -12.35 -0.14 -25.23
N LEU A 81 -13.07 -0.90 -24.40
CA LEU A 81 -13.08 -2.37 -24.46
C LEU A 81 -13.65 -2.89 -25.79
N GLU A 82 -14.68 -2.26 -26.34
CA GLU A 82 -15.23 -2.57 -27.67
C GLU A 82 -14.24 -2.27 -28.81
N SER A 83 -13.43 -1.24 -28.67
CA SER A 83 -12.44 -0.80 -29.67
C SER A 83 -11.02 -1.29 -29.41
N ARG A 84 -10.81 -2.05 -28.35
CA ARG A 84 -9.48 -2.42 -27.80
C ARG A 84 -8.55 -3.00 -28.85
N ASP A 85 -9.01 -4.00 -29.59
CA ASP A 85 -8.17 -4.72 -30.56
C ASP A 85 -7.76 -3.82 -31.73
N VAL A 86 -8.66 -2.91 -32.13
CA VAL A 86 -8.37 -1.90 -33.15
C VAL A 86 -7.33 -0.91 -32.65
N VAL A 87 -7.47 -0.42 -31.41
CA VAL A 87 -6.52 0.52 -30.77
C VAL A 87 -5.14 -0.10 -30.68
N ILE A 88 -5.05 -1.33 -30.17
CA ILE A 88 -3.78 -2.06 -30.01
C ILE A 88 -3.12 -2.30 -31.36
N SER A 89 -3.88 -2.73 -32.37
CA SER A 89 -3.35 -2.93 -33.73
C SER A 89 -2.76 -1.63 -34.28
N GLN A 90 -3.42 -0.49 -34.09
CA GLN A 90 -2.93 0.80 -34.54
C GLN A 90 -1.65 1.24 -33.81
N PHE A 91 -1.52 0.97 -32.52
CA PHE A 91 -0.29 1.28 -31.78
C PHE A 91 0.88 0.36 -32.20
N ARG A 92 0.62 -0.92 -32.48
CA ARG A 92 1.65 -1.83 -33.06
C ARG A 92 2.16 -1.33 -34.41
N GLU A 93 1.26 -0.91 -35.29
CA GLU A 93 1.63 -0.33 -36.58
C GLU A 93 2.39 0.98 -36.40
N LEU A 94 1.99 1.82 -35.43
CA LEU A 94 2.70 3.07 -35.13
C LEU A 94 4.12 2.81 -34.64
N ALA A 95 4.32 1.82 -33.76
CA ALA A 95 5.65 1.42 -33.30
C ALA A 95 6.57 1.01 -34.46
N VAL A 96 6.07 0.20 -35.41
CA VAL A 96 6.83 -0.20 -36.60
C VAL A 96 7.23 1.02 -37.47
N ILE A 97 6.32 1.97 -37.63
CA ILE A 97 6.60 3.21 -38.39
C ILE A 97 7.64 4.06 -37.68
N LEU A 98 7.58 4.17 -36.37
CA LEU A 98 8.56 4.92 -35.58
C LEU A 98 9.94 4.28 -35.65
N ASP A 99 10.04 2.95 -35.64
CA ASP A 99 11.30 2.22 -35.80
C ASP A 99 11.93 2.46 -37.20
N GLU A 100 11.12 2.39 -38.23
CA GLU A 100 11.58 2.64 -39.59
C GLU A 100 12.07 4.09 -39.75
N PHE A 101 11.32 5.05 -39.23
CA PHE A 101 11.69 6.44 -39.23
C PHE A 101 12.99 6.71 -38.42
N SER A 102 13.12 6.09 -37.24
CA SER A 102 14.34 6.18 -36.43
C SER A 102 15.57 5.67 -37.19
N ARG A 103 15.43 4.58 -37.95
CA ARG A 103 16.52 4.05 -38.81
C ARG A 103 16.88 5.03 -39.93
N GLN A 104 15.89 5.61 -40.58
CA GLN A 104 16.11 6.57 -41.69
C GLN A 104 16.74 7.87 -41.20
N ILE A 105 16.31 8.41 -40.07
CA ILE A 105 16.95 9.59 -39.44
C ILE A 105 18.39 9.28 -39.04
N GLY A 106 18.67 8.08 -38.52
CA GLY A 106 20.01 7.66 -38.18
C GLY A 106 21.00 7.72 -39.37
N GLY A 107 20.50 7.45 -40.59
CA GLY A 107 21.25 7.53 -41.83
C GLY A 107 21.30 8.91 -42.52
N ALA A 108 20.50 9.88 -42.07
CA ALA A 108 20.42 11.20 -42.71
C ALA A 108 21.69 12.03 -42.48
N LYS A 109 22.26 12.54 -43.57
CA LYS A 109 23.53 13.32 -43.55
C LYS A 109 23.34 14.80 -43.22
N ASN A 110 22.14 15.31 -43.38
CA ASN A 110 21.75 16.73 -43.22
C ASN A 110 21.21 17.07 -41.82
N ILE A 111 21.22 16.12 -40.90
CA ILE A 111 20.77 16.30 -39.51
C ILE A 111 21.97 16.22 -38.56
N THR A 112 22.11 17.19 -37.67
CA THR A 112 23.20 17.19 -36.70
C THR A 112 23.06 16.03 -35.68
N GLU A 113 24.18 15.53 -35.14
CA GLU A 113 24.18 14.43 -34.15
C GLU A 113 23.42 14.80 -32.88
N GLU A 114 23.43 16.07 -32.47
CA GLU A 114 22.67 16.57 -31.33
C GLU A 114 21.16 16.43 -31.56
N TYR A 115 20.68 16.75 -32.73
CA TYR A 115 19.29 16.58 -33.15
C TYR A 115 18.89 15.11 -33.26
N LYS A 116 19.76 14.29 -33.83
CA LYS A 116 19.54 12.83 -33.85
C LYS A 116 19.39 12.27 -32.45
N GLY A 117 20.19 12.79 -31.50
CA GLY A 117 20.11 12.42 -30.10
C GLY A 117 18.76 12.82 -29.44
N ALA A 118 18.33 14.06 -29.68
CA ALA A 118 17.04 14.57 -29.17
C ALA A 118 15.85 13.78 -29.74
N ILE A 119 15.86 13.49 -31.03
CA ILE A 119 14.83 12.70 -31.71
C ILE A 119 14.80 11.27 -31.16
N LYS A 120 15.96 10.60 -31.05
CA LYS A 120 16.02 9.26 -30.45
C LYS A 120 15.48 9.22 -29.04
N LYS A 121 15.72 10.27 -28.24
CA LYS A 121 15.18 10.40 -26.89
C LYS A 121 13.65 10.51 -26.88
N GLU A 122 13.08 11.29 -27.77
CA GLU A 122 11.63 11.39 -27.93
C GLU A 122 11.02 10.10 -28.47
N PHE A 123 11.61 9.47 -29.47
CA PHE A 123 11.16 8.17 -29.96
C PHE A 123 11.17 7.09 -28.88
N ARG A 124 12.20 7.07 -28.03
CA ARG A 124 12.24 6.14 -26.90
C ARG A 124 11.06 6.34 -25.96
N ARG A 125 10.64 7.58 -25.69
CA ARG A 125 9.43 7.88 -24.93
C ARG A 125 8.17 7.32 -25.58
N TYR A 126 8.09 7.31 -26.88
CA TYR A 126 6.91 6.80 -27.61
C TYR A 126 6.91 5.30 -27.75
N HIS A 127 8.06 4.67 -27.83
CA HIS A 127 8.17 3.23 -27.68
C HIS A 127 7.63 2.80 -26.31
N ILE A 128 8.08 3.44 -25.25
CA ILE A 128 7.55 3.18 -23.91
C ILE A 128 6.02 3.37 -23.85
N LEU A 129 5.49 4.37 -24.53
CA LEU A 129 4.04 4.61 -24.57
C LEU A 129 3.30 3.58 -25.45
N ALA A 130 3.85 3.22 -26.59
CA ALA A 130 3.28 2.17 -27.45
C ALA A 130 3.29 0.82 -26.73
N ASP A 131 4.38 0.49 -26.07
CA ASP A 131 4.51 -0.70 -25.25
C ASP A 131 3.56 -0.65 -24.03
N SER A 132 3.43 0.51 -23.39
CA SER A 132 2.45 0.73 -22.31
C SER A 132 1.00 0.56 -22.79
N MET A 133 0.70 0.88 -24.05
CA MET A 133 -0.62 0.64 -24.64
C MET A 133 -0.88 -0.84 -24.93
N LEU A 134 0.16 -1.60 -25.25
CA LEU A 134 0.07 -3.06 -25.33
C LEU A 134 -0.24 -3.67 -23.96
N LEU A 135 0.22 -3.05 -22.88
CA LEU A 135 -0.10 -3.44 -21.51
C LEU A 135 -1.60 -3.25 -21.17
N LEU A 136 -2.29 -2.30 -21.80
CA LEU A 136 -3.75 -2.13 -21.65
C LEU A 136 -4.56 -3.28 -22.27
N GLU A 137 -3.93 -4.16 -23.04
CA GLU A 137 -4.58 -5.37 -23.58
C GLU A 137 -5.14 -6.27 -22.47
N TYR A 138 -4.54 -6.22 -21.30
CA TYR A 138 -4.90 -7.04 -20.14
C TYR A 138 -5.71 -6.29 -19.10
N ASP A 139 -5.81 -4.96 -19.18
CA ASP A 139 -6.56 -4.18 -18.20
C ASP A 139 -8.07 -4.23 -18.50
N ASN A 140 -8.76 -5.18 -17.88
CA ASN A 140 -10.22 -5.18 -17.81
C ASN A 140 -10.76 -4.03 -16.95
N GLY A 141 -9.89 -3.15 -16.46
CA GLY A 141 -10.19 -1.98 -15.67
C GLY A 141 -10.73 -2.28 -14.27
N ARG A 142 -10.74 -3.53 -13.85
CA ARG A 142 -11.05 -3.95 -12.49
C ARG A 142 -9.81 -4.53 -11.87
N ARG A 143 -9.46 -4.04 -10.69
CA ARG A 143 -8.34 -4.56 -9.90
C ARG A 143 -8.87 -5.11 -8.60
N GLU A 144 -8.38 -6.26 -8.23
CA GLU A 144 -8.67 -6.86 -6.94
C GLU A 144 -7.55 -6.51 -5.97
N ILE A 145 -7.91 -5.93 -4.82
CA ILE A 145 -6.97 -5.64 -3.75
C ILE A 145 -7.29 -6.57 -2.60
N TYR A 146 -6.43 -7.57 -2.41
CA TYR A 146 -6.55 -8.55 -1.34
C TYR A 146 -5.76 -8.09 -0.11
N LEU A 147 -6.48 -7.80 0.98
CA LEU A 147 -5.92 -7.26 2.21
C LEU A 147 -5.78 -8.35 3.25
N THR A 148 -4.59 -8.48 3.81
CA THR A 148 -4.26 -9.48 4.84
C THR A 148 -3.86 -8.82 6.15
N ALA A 149 -4.27 -9.43 7.27
CA ALA A 149 -3.93 -8.96 8.60
C ALA A 149 -2.50 -9.33 9.04
N LYS A 150 -1.93 -10.40 8.47
CA LYS A 150 -0.65 -10.97 8.89
C LYS A 150 0.08 -11.65 7.72
N THR A 151 1.39 -11.81 7.86
CA THR A 151 2.24 -12.46 6.85
C THR A 151 1.78 -13.89 6.50
N ILE A 152 1.20 -14.63 7.45
CA ILE A 152 0.73 -16.01 7.24
C ILE A 152 -0.51 -16.04 6.33
N THR A 153 -1.46 -15.12 6.49
CA THR A 153 -2.67 -15.07 5.66
C THR A 153 -2.36 -14.65 4.22
N ARG A 154 -1.23 -13.94 4.01
CA ARG A 154 -0.72 -13.63 2.68
C ARG A 154 -0.42 -14.87 1.85
N THR A 155 0.22 -15.88 2.44
CA THR A 155 0.53 -17.14 1.75
C THR A 155 -0.75 -17.86 1.29
N VAL A 156 -1.82 -17.78 2.08
CA VAL A 156 -3.13 -18.35 1.72
C VAL A 156 -3.72 -17.63 0.51
N ALA A 157 -3.59 -16.30 0.44
CA ALA A 157 -4.05 -15.53 -0.71
C ALA A 157 -3.24 -15.86 -1.97
N GLU A 158 -1.90 -15.95 -1.86
CA GLU A 158 -1.01 -16.36 -2.95
C GLU A 158 -1.37 -17.76 -3.47
N GLU A 159 -1.62 -18.71 -2.57
CA GLU A 159 -2.07 -20.07 -2.91
C GLU A 159 -3.44 -20.08 -3.61
N ALA A 160 -4.39 -19.27 -3.12
CA ALA A 160 -5.70 -19.15 -3.75
C ALA A 160 -5.61 -18.64 -5.20
N PHE A 161 -4.81 -17.61 -5.46
CA PHE A 161 -4.56 -17.13 -6.82
C PHE A 161 -3.81 -18.17 -7.67
N SER A 162 -2.89 -18.93 -7.09
CA SER A 162 -2.20 -20.01 -7.79
C SER A 162 -3.18 -21.09 -8.26
N ILE A 163 -4.07 -21.55 -7.39
CA ILE A 163 -5.12 -22.51 -7.71
C ILE A 163 -6.04 -21.96 -8.82
N LEU A 164 -6.46 -20.69 -8.73
CA LEU A 164 -7.29 -20.07 -9.75
C LEU A 164 -6.58 -20.00 -11.11
N LYS A 165 -5.27 -19.72 -11.13
CA LYS A 165 -4.45 -19.73 -12.36
C LYS A 165 -4.34 -21.13 -12.98
N GLU A 166 -4.18 -22.17 -12.17
CA GLU A 166 -4.19 -23.56 -12.62
C GLU A 166 -5.53 -23.92 -13.29
N HIS A 167 -6.62 -23.27 -12.88
CA HIS A 167 -7.95 -23.43 -13.48
C HIS A 167 -8.25 -22.43 -14.60
N GLY A 168 -7.26 -21.71 -15.09
CA GLY A 168 -7.36 -20.86 -16.29
C GLY A 168 -7.54 -19.38 -16.04
N LEU A 169 -7.48 -18.90 -14.80
CA LEU A 169 -7.46 -17.45 -14.52
C LEU A 169 -6.14 -16.84 -15.04
N LYS A 170 -6.27 -15.79 -15.86
CA LYS A 170 -5.12 -15.08 -16.42
C LYS A 170 -4.90 -13.73 -15.71
N PHE A 171 -4.65 -13.79 -14.41
CA PHE A 171 -4.38 -12.61 -13.60
C PHE A 171 -2.89 -12.44 -13.34
N LYS A 172 -2.45 -11.20 -13.41
CA LYS A 172 -1.15 -10.77 -12.89
C LYS A 172 -1.32 -10.36 -11.44
N VAL A 173 -0.58 -10.99 -10.55
CA VAL A 173 -0.76 -10.85 -9.11
C VAL A 173 0.55 -10.43 -8.46
N ILE A 174 0.53 -9.32 -7.71
CA ILE A 174 1.68 -8.85 -6.95
C ILE A 174 1.43 -8.91 -5.45
N THR A 175 2.46 -9.29 -4.71
CA THR A 175 2.47 -9.23 -3.25
C THR A 175 3.36 -8.09 -2.77
N ILE A 176 2.75 -7.03 -2.21
CA ILE A 176 3.51 -5.92 -1.64
C ILE A 176 4.06 -6.34 -0.28
N THR A 177 5.38 -6.28 -0.17
CA THR A 177 6.13 -6.59 1.06
C THR A 177 6.71 -5.30 1.63
N ALA A 178 6.78 -5.21 2.96
CA ALA A 178 7.34 -4.06 3.65
C ALA A 178 8.77 -3.74 3.19
N LYS A 179 9.09 -2.45 3.13
CA LYS A 179 10.35 -1.92 2.60
C LYS A 179 11.57 -2.55 3.26
N GLU A 180 11.54 -2.72 4.57
CA GLU A 180 12.62 -3.29 5.37
C GLU A 180 12.91 -4.75 4.98
N LYS A 181 11.91 -5.47 4.49
CA LYS A 181 12.03 -6.87 4.06
C LYS A 181 12.49 -7.02 2.60
N LEU A 182 12.36 -5.97 1.80
CA LEU A 182 12.80 -5.93 0.40
C LEU A 182 14.14 -5.21 0.23
N CYS A 183 14.49 -4.28 1.11
CA CYS A 183 15.70 -3.48 1.00
C CYS A 183 16.96 -4.35 1.06
N PHE A 184 17.92 -4.08 0.17
CA PHE A 184 19.23 -4.74 0.17
C PHE A 184 20.24 -4.08 1.08
N CYS A 185 19.93 -2.90 1.65
CA CYS A 185 20.80 -2.13 2.52
C CYS A 185 20.45 -2.40 3.98
N ASP A 186 21.46 -2.49 4.84
CA ASP A 186 21.28 -2.64 6.30
C ASP A 186 20.62 -1.40 6.92
N LYS A 187 20.89 -0.22 6.32
CA LYS A 187 20.25 1.05 6.69
C LYS A 187 19.46 1.59 5.51
N THR A 188 18.22 2.02 5.75
CA THR A 188 17.30 2.55 4.74
C THR A 188 17.53 4.03 4.45
N GLU A 189 18.71 4.38 3.95
CA GLU A 189 19.03 5.73 3.48
C GLU A 189 18.72 5.85 1.98
N CYS A 190 17.48 6.22 1.65
CA CYS A 190 16.96 6.16 0.28
C CYS A 190 17.28 7.40 -0.57
N ASN A 191 18.55 7.72 -0.69
CA ASN A 191 19.04 8.79 -1.57
C ASN A 191 20.12 8.24 -2.54
N PRO A 192 20.34 8.89 -3.72
CA PRO A 192 21.30 8.41 -4.72
C PRO A 192 22.76 8.46 -4.27
N GLU A 193 23.08 9.18 -3.21
CA GLU A 193 24.44 9.30 -2.66
C GLU A 193 24.80 8.07 -1.82
N ASN A 194 23.87 7.64 -0.97
CA ASN A 194 24.09 6.58 0.04
C ASN A 194 23.54 5.21 -0.40
N CYS A 195 22.58 5.17 -1.34
CA CYS A 195 21.97 3.93 -1.81
C CYS A 195 22.32 3.63 -3.27
N LEU A 196 23.06 2.54 -3.49
CA LEU A 196 23.42 2.07 -4.83
C LEU A 196 22.19 1.75 -5.70
N TRP A 197 21.13 1.26 -5.07
CA TRP A 197 19.89 0.86 -5.75
C TRP A 197 18.96 2.03 -6.07
N ALA A 198 19.10 3.14 -5.36
CA ALA A 198 18.44 4.40 -5.67
C ALA A 198 19.15 5.18 -6.80
N ARG A 199 20.47 5.00 -6.89
CA ARG A 199 21.29 5.68 -7.91
C ARG A 199 20.94 5.19 -9.32
N GLY A 200 20.40 6.08 -10.16
CA GLY A 200 19.96 5.76 -11.52
C GLY A 200 18.77 4.80 -11.59
N HIS A 201 18.00 4.66 -10.49
CA HIS A 201 16.79 3.84 -10.44
C HIS A 201 15.79 4.23 -11.54
N LEU A 202 15.50 5.52 -11.66
CA LEU A 202 14.53 6.04 -12.64
C LEU A 202 14.94 5.79 -14.10
N ASP A 203 16.23 5.60 -14.36
CA ASP A 203 16.73 5.31 -15.71
C ASP A 203 16.49 3.85 -16.13
N ARG A 204 16.36 2.95 -15.18
CA ARG A 204 16.31 1.49 -15.41
C ARG A 204 15.00 0.82 -14.98
N VAL A 205 14.23 1.44 -14.08
CA VAL A 205 13.05 0.79 -13.49
C VAL A 205 11.98 0.47 -14.52
N ASN A 206 11.81 1.31 -15.54
CA ASN A 206 10.80 1.05 -16.57
C ASN A 206 11.12 -0.20 -17.39
N ASP A 207 12.39 -0.40 -17.75
CA ASP A 207 12.83 -1.58 -18.49
C ASP A 207 12.72 -2.83 -17.60
N ALA A 208 13.04 -2.71 -16.30
CA ALA A 208 12.90 -3.78 -15.32
C ALA A 208 11.45 -4.21 -15.13
N VAL A 209 10.54 -3.24 -14.96
CA VAL A 209 9.11 -3.48 -14.83
C VAL A 209 8.54 -4.10 -16.09
N PHE A 210 8.93 -3.61 -17.27
CA PHE A 210 8.48 -4.15 -18.55
C PHE A 210 8.90 -5.61 -18.73
N GLU A 211 10.18 -5.92 -18.50
CA GLU A 211 10.65 -7.30 -18.60
C GLU A 211 9.91 -8.21 -17.62
N LEU A 212 9.81 -7.80 -16.36
CA LEU A 212 9.16 -8.58 -15.33
C LEU A 212 7.68 -8.82 -15.66
N TRP A 213 6.98 -7.78 -16.10
CA TRP A 213 5.57 -7.85 -16.47
C TRP A 213 5.32 -8.78 -17.69
N THR A 214 6.23 -8.79 -18.66
CA THR A 214 6.08 -9.62 -19.89
C THR A 214 6.46 -11.07 -19.68
N THR A 215 7.30 -11.37 -18.67
CA THR A 215 7.86 -12.72 -18.47
C THR A 215 7.18 -13.49 -17.34
N GLN A 216 6.50 -12.80 -16.41
CA GLN A 216 5.91 -13.41 -15.23
C GLN A 216 4.44 -12.99 -15.07
N ASP A 217 3.65 -13.80 -14.34
CA ASP A 217 2.27 -13.52 -13.96
C ASP A 217 2.06 -13.47 -12.43
N SER A 218 3.09 -13.84 -11.66
CA SER A 218 3.10 -13.76 -10.21
C SER A 218 4.39 -13.10 -9.73
N TYR A 219 4.24 -12.09 -8.88
CA TYR A 219 5.33 -11.24 -8.43
C TYR A 219 5.41 -11.28 -6.90
N ASP A 220 6.01 -12.35 -6.43
CA ASP A 220 6.34 -12.53 -5.03
C ASP A 220 7.65 -11.83 -4.65
N ARG A 221 8.01 -11.92 -3.36
CA ARG A 221 9.23 -11.30 -2.83
C ARG A 221 10.49 -11.75 -3.58
N ASP A 222 10.63 -13.04 -3.83
CA ASP A 222 11.86 -13.60 -4.36
C ASP A 222 12.04 -13.23 -5.84
N THR A 223 10.97 -13.26 -6.61
CA THR A 223 10.93 -12.78 -8.00
C THR A 223 11.31 -11.30 -8.07
N LEU A 224 10.73 -10.46 -7.20
CA LEU A 224 11.05 -9.02 -7.15
C LEU A 224 12.52 -8.78 -6.82
N LEU A 225 13.09 -9.51 -5.86
CA LEU A 225 14.50 -9.37 -5.48
C LEU A 225 15.45 -9.82 -6.60
N GLU A 226 15.12 -10.88 -7.33
CA GLU A 226 15.90 -11.36 -8.47
C GLU A 226 16.01 -10.31 -9.57
N TYR A 227 14.86 -9.78 -10.02
CA TYR A 227 14.83 -8.77 -11.08
C TYR A 227 15.41 -7.42 -10.64
N ALA A 228 15.19 -7.02 -9.40
CA ALA A 228 15.80 -5.81 -8.85
C ALA A 228 17.34 -5.89 -8.84
N LYS A 229 17.91 -7.06 -8.50
CA LYS A 229 19.36 -7.30 -8.60
C LYS A 229 19.85 -7.26 -10.04
N LYS A 230 19.13 -7.90 -10.95
CA LYS A 230 19.47 -7.94 -12.38
C LYS A 230 19.57 -6.54 -12.97
N TRP A 231 18.60 -5.69 -12.67
CA TRP A 231 18.48 -4.36 -13.21
C TRP A 231 19.13 -3.25 -12.36
N GLN A 232 19.65 -3.61 -11.17
CA GLN A 232 20.23 -2.67 -10.21
C GLN A 232 19.27 -1.53 -9.85
N VAL A 233 18.04 -1.87 -9.50
CA VAL A 233 16.97 -0.94 -9.10
C VAL A 233 16.51 -1.22 -7.66
N CYS A 234 15.87 -0.25 -7.03
CA CYS A 234 15.27 -0.44 -5.71
C CYS A 234 14.12 -1.46 -5.80
N PRO A 235 14.15 -2.60 -5.11
CA PRO A 235 13.11 -3.61 -5.21
C PRO A 235 11.76 -3.13 -4.68
N PHE A 236 11.75 -2.26 -3.67
CA PHE A 236 10.51 -1.71 -3.12
C PHE A 236 9.82 -0.74 -4.08
N GLU A 237 10.57 0.23 -4.64
CA GLU A 237 10.01 1.17 -5.60
C GLU A 237 9.59 0.45 -6.90
N MET A 238 10.38 -0.51 -7.39
CA MET A 238 10.01 -1.36 -8.53
C MET A 238 8.73 -2.14 -8.27
N CYS A 239 8.55 -2.68 -7.05
CA CYS A 239 7.32 -3.35 -6.64
C CYS A 239 6.10 -2.41 -6.72
N LEU A 240 6.23 -1.17 -6.23
CA LEU A 240 5.17 -0.18 -6.28
C LEU A 240 4.87 0.29 -7.72
N ASP A 241 5.89 0.42 -8.57
CA ASP A 241 5.71 0.76 -9.98
C ASP A 241 4.99 -0.36 -10.74
N LEU A 242 5.37 -1.62 -10.49
CA LEU A 242 4.72 -2.78 -11.08
C LEU A 242 3.27 -2.96 -10.58
N ALA A 243 2.99 -2.64 -9.32
CA ALA A 243 1.66 -2.77 -8.74
C ALA A 243 0.58 -1.97 -9.50
N VAL A 244 0.98 -0.94 -10.24
CA VAL A 244 0.05 -0.15 -11.07
C VAL A 244 -0.43 -0.92 -12.32
N TRP A 245 0.28 -1.98 -12.72
CA TRP A 245 0.06 -2.71 -13.96
C TRP A 245 -0.55 -4.10 -13.80
N VAL A 246 -0.85 -4.51 -12.58
CA VAL A 246 -1.36 -5.85 -12.27
C VAL A 246 -2.87 -5.86 -12.05
N ASP A 247 -3.47 -7.05 -12.16
CA ASP A 247 -4.91 -7.26 -11.94
C ASP A 247 -5.25 -7.40 -10.46
N ALA A 248 -4.35 -7.98 -9.66
CA ALA A 248 -4.57 -8.18 -8.24
C ALA A 248 -3.33 -7.80 -7.41
N VAL A 249 -3.58 -7.12 -6.29
CA VAL A 249 -2.57 -6.70 -5.33
C VAL A 249 -2.85 -7.35 -3.97
N ILE A 250 -1.92 -8.11 -3.45
CA ILE A 250 -1.96 -8.67 -2.10
C ILE A 250 -1.11 -7.78 -1.21
N CYS A 251 -1.69 -7.21 -0.15
CA CYS A 251 -0.96 -6.33 0.75
C CYS A 251 -1.54 -6.33 2.19
N ASP A 252 -0.80 -5.74 3.12
CA ASP A 252 -1.27 -5.52 4.50
C ASP A 252 -2.35 -4.42 4.54
N TYR A 253 -3.20 -4.44 5.56
CA TYR A 253 -4.23 -3.44 5.81
C TYR A 253 -3.70 -2.01 5.81
N ASN A 254 -2.48 -1.80 6.32
CA ASN A 254 -1.86 -0.49 6.43
C ASN A 254 -1.75 0.21 5.08
N TYR A 255 -1.52 -0.54 4.00
CA TYR A 255 -1.40 0.03 2.66
C TYR A 255 -2.69 0.65 2.10
N VAL A 256 -3.83 0.37 2.73
CA VAL A 256 -5.13 0.97 2.35
C VAL A 256 -5.66 1.89 3.44
N PHE A 257 -5.58 1.48 4.71
CA PHE A 257 -6.30 2.12 5.80
C PHE A 257 -5.47 3.06 6.67
N ASP A 258 -4.14 2.86 6.74
CA ASP A 258 -3.29 3.68 7.61
C ASP A 258 -3.06 5.08 7.01
N PRO A 259 -3.44 6.17 7.70
CA PRO A 259 -3.32 7.53 7.19
C PRO A 259 -1.86 7.94 6.87
N ASN A 260 -0.87 7.27 7.43
CA ASN A 260 0.54 7.59 7.26
C ASN A 260 1.24 6.73 6.19
N VAL A 261 0.74 5.50 5.96
CA VAL A 261 1.44 4.45 5.18
C VAL A 261 0.70 4.09 3.90
N TYR A 262 -0.58 4.48 3.77
CA TYR A 262 -1.40 4.10 2.62
C TYR A 262 -0.74 4.41 1.27
N LEU A 263 -1.04 3.59 0.27
CA LEU A 263 -0.48 3.72 -1.08
C LEU A 263 -1.05 4.95 -1.80
N LYS A 264 -0.37 6.08 -1.70
CA LYS A 264 -0.78 7.36 -2.32
C LYS A 264 -0.97 7.26 -3.83
N ARG A 265 -0.26 6.35 -4.50
CA ARG A 265 -0.40 6.09 -5.95
C ARG A 265 -1.81 5.61 -6.32
N PHE A 266 -2.49 4.88 -5.41
CA PHE A 266 -3.83 4.34 -5.60
C PHE A 266 -4.89 5.15 -4.89
N PHE A 267 -4.57 5.66 -3.70
CA PHE A 267 -5.52 6.22 -2.75
C PHE A 267 -5.22 7.67 -2.36
N GLY A 268 -4.39 8.39 -3.15
CA GLY A 268 -4.11 9.80 -2.95
C GLY A 268 -5.38 10.67 -3.07
N GLU A 269 -5.25 11.96 -2.77
CA GLU A 269 -6.35 12.90 -2.94
C GLU A 269 -6.82 12.96 -4.39
N GLY A 270 -8.13 12.90 -4.60
CA GLY A 270 -8.73 12.93 -5.93
C GLY A 270 -8.54 11.65 -6.76
N THR A 271 -7.89 10.61 -6.21
CA THR A 271 -7.75 9.32 -6.90
C THR A 271 -8.79 8.33 -6.41
N SER A 272 -9.41 7.65 -7.35
CA SER A 272 -10.31 6.52 -7.12
C SER A 272 -10.19 5.56 -8.29
N GLY A 273 -10.57 4.30 -8.09
CA GLY A 273 -10.50 3.29 -9.12
C GLY A 273 -11.60 2.25 -8.99
N GLU A 274 -11.71 1.35 -9.95
CA GLU A 274 -12.65 0.23 -9.87
C GLU A 274 -12.06 -0.92 -9.04
N TYR A 275 -11.58 -0.61 -7.83
CA TYR A 275 -11.02 -1.59 -6.92
C TYR A 275 -12.11 -2.41 -6.25
N ILE A 276 -11.88 -3.71 -6.13
CA ILE A 276 -12.64 -4.61 -5.28
C ILE A 276 -11.73 -4.97 -4.10
N PHE A 277 -12.12 -4.56 -2.91
CA PHE A 277 -11.37 -4.88 -1.69
C PHE A 277 -11.82 -6.23 -1.14
N LEU A 278 -10.90 -7.17 -1.03
CA LEU A 278 -11.09 -8.46 -0.39
C LEU A 278 -10.36 -8.45 0.96
N ILE A 279 -11.09 -8.33 2.05
CA ILE A 279 -10.55 -8.08 3.39
C ILE A 279 -10.64 -9.35 4.21
N ASP A 280 -9.52 -10.06 4.27
CA ASP A 280 -9.40 -11.34 4.97
C ASP A 280 -9.16 -11.12 6.48
N GLU A 281 -9.63 -12.06 7.29
CA GLU A 281 -9.58 -11.97 8.75
C GLU A 281 -10.09 -10.63 9.29
N ALA A 282 -11.17 -10.16 8.70
CA ALA A 282 -11.69 -8.80 8.90
C ALA A 282 -12.03 -8.48 10.37
N HIS A 283 -12.17 -9.49 11.24
CA HIS A 283 -12.31 -9.27 12.67
C HIS A 283 -11.11 -8.53 13.28
N ASN A 284 -9.90 -8.72 12.73
CA ASN A 284 -8.70 -8.00 13.18
C ASN A 284 -8.72 -6.53 12.77
N LEU A 285 -9.43 -6.17 11.70
CA LEU A 285 -9.43 -4.79 11.21
C LEU A 285 -10.07 -3.81 12.20
N VAL A 286 -10.95 -4.28 13.09
CA VAL A 286 -11.54 -3.44 14.14
C VAL A 286 -10.47 -2.90 15.08
N ASP A 287 -9.66 -3.78 15.65
CA ASP A 287 -8.61 -3.38 16.60
C ASP A 287 -7.46 -2.68 15.88
N ARG A 288 -7.06 -3.16 14.71
CA ARG A 288 -6.08 -2.47 13.86
C ARG A 288 -6.57 -1.07 13.44
N GLY A 289 -7.85 -0.92 13.10
CA GLY A 289 -8.43 0.38 12.80
C GLY A 289 -8.40 1.32 14.01
N ARG A 290 -8.74 0.82 15.19
CA ARG A 290 -8.59 1.59 16.43
C ARG A 290 -7.16 2.06 16.65
N GLU A 291 -6.17 1.18 16.44
CA GLU A 291 -4.74 1.52 16.54
C GLU A 291 -4.34 2.57 15.49
N MET A 292 -4.65 2.34 14.21
CA MET A 292 -4.26 3.23 13.09
C MET A 292 -4.87 4.63 13.20
N TYR A 293 -6.08 4.74 13.77
CA TYR A 293 -6.79 6.00 13.92
C TYR A 293 -6.75 6.57 15.34
N SER A 294 -5.82 6.10 16.16
CA SER A 294 -5.57 6.66 17.49
C SER A 294 -4.17 7.23 17.58
N ALA A 295 -4.02 8.27 18.38
CA ALA A 295 -2.71 8.87 18.68
C ALA A 295 -2.61 9.24 20.14
N HIS A 296 -1.38 9.46 20.60
CA HIS A 296 -1.15 9.92 21.96
C HIS A 296 0.08 10.83 22.06
N VAL A 297 0.15 11.54 23.14
CA VAL A 297 1.30 12.34 23.54
C VAL A 297 1.63 12.02 24.98
N ASP A 298 2.83 11.45 25.22
CA ASP A 298 3.37 11.25 26.54
C ASP A 298 4.17 12.49 26.96
N ARG A 299 3.89 13.01 28.15
CA ARG A 299 4.68 14.11 28.71
C ARG A 299 6.14 13.73 28.93
N ALA A 300 6.46 12.45 29.15
CA ALA A 300 7.84 11.99 29.26
C ALA A 300 8.60 12.20 27.95
N ASP A 301 7.98 11.87 26.81
CA ASP A 301 8.56 12.04 25.47
C ASP A 301 8.75 13.52 25.13
N VAL A 302 7.80 14.39 25.51
CA VAL A 302 7.94 15.85 25.35
C VAL A 302 9.14 16.38 26.14
N LEU A 303 9.39 15.89 27.34
CA LEU A 303 10.52 16.29 28.16
C LEU A 303 11.85 15.82 27.58
N GLU A 304 11.89 14.60 27.05
CA GLU A 304 13.08 14.04 26.39
C GLU A 304 13.37 14.78 25.07
N ALA A 305 12.35 14.98 24.23
CA ALA A 305 12.49 15.78 23.01
C ALA A 305 13.00 17.19 23.30
N LYS A 306 12.50 17.84 24.38
CA LYS A 306 12.96 19.15 24.79
C LYS A 306 14.44 19.14 25.21
N ARG A 307 14.90 18.09 25.93
CA ARG A 307 16.28 17.91 26.31
C ARG A 307 17.19 17.81 25.08
N LEU A 308 16.80 16.96 24.13
CA LEU A 308 17.52 16.73 22.87
C LEU A 308 17.54 17.97 21.98
N ALA A 309 16.44 18.71 21.90
CA ALA A 309 16.33 19.93 21.10
C ALA A 309 17.21 21.08 21.59
N GLY A 310 17.71 21.01 22.83
CA GLY A 310 18.53 22.06 23.46
C GLY A 310 19.75 22.47 22.66
N ASP A 311 20.38 21.52 21.99
CA ASP A 311 21.60 21.71 21.20
C ASP A 311 21.32 22.17 19.75
N TYR A 312 20.06 22.16 19.32
CA TYR A 312 19.67 22.39 17.92
C TYR A 312 18.85 23.66 17.71
N SER A 313 17.75 23.85 18.45
CA SER A 313 16.83 24.95 18.24
C SER A 313 16.21 25.51 19.52
N LYS A 314 16.49 26.79 19.79
CA LYS A 314 15.85 27.53 20.91
C LYS A 314 14.35 27.73 20.66
N GLY A 315 13.91 27.80 19.40
CA GLY A 315 12.50 27.91 19.00
C GLY A 315 11.75 26.65 19.41
N LEU A 316 12.28 25.49 19.00
CA LEU A 316 11.72 24.18 19.34
C LEU A 316 11.63 23.96 20.85
N VAL A 317 12.71 24.29 21.61
CA VAL A 317 12.70 24.19 23.07
C VAL A 317 11.57 25.02 23.71
N ARG A 318 11.29 26.24 23.20
CA ARG A 318 10.19 27.07 23.69
C ARG A 318 8.81 26.49 23.37
N ALA A 319 8.65 25.93 22.17
CA ALA A 319 7.41 25.26 21.75
C ALA A 319 7.14 24.03 22.62
N LEU A 320 8.13 23.18 22.83
CA LEU A 320 8.06 21.99 23.69
C LEU A 320 7.79 22.36 25.16
N GLU A 321 8.38 23.44 25.67
CA GLU A 321 8.08 23.91 27.03
C GLU A 321 6.65 24.39 27.19
N LYS A 322 6.07 24.96 26.14
CA LYS A 322 4.65 25.35 26.15
C LYS A 322 3.74 24.13 26.24
N VAL A 323 4.00 23.09 25.41
CA VAL A 323 3.28 21.80 25.46
C VAL A 323 3.44 21.14 26.82
N ASN A 324 4.68 21.07 27.35
CA ASN A 324 4.95 20.51 28.67
C ASN A 324 4.15 21.21 29.78
N ARG A 325 4.00 22.53 29.74
CA ARG A 325 3.19 23.27 30.73
C ARG A 325 1.71 22.91 30.65
N GLN A 326 1.18 22.73 29.43
CA GLN A 326 -0.21 22.33 29.21
C GLN A 326 -0.45 20.91 29.74
N LEU A 327 0.39 19.96 29.37
CA LEU A 327 0.32 18.57 29.87
C LEU A 327 0.49 18.50 31.40
N ARG A 328 1.35 19.35 31.98
CA ARG A 328 1.49 19.44 33.45
C ARG A 328 0.22 19.96 34.14
N THR A 329 -0.59 20.77 33.47
CA THR A 329 -1.87 21.18 34.03
C THR A 329 -2.84 20.01 34.04
N LEU A 330 -2.94 19.28 32.92
CA LEU A 330 -3.75 18.06 32.84
C LEU A 330 -3.29 16.98 33.84
N GLU A 331 -1.97 16.83 34.07
CA GLU A 331 -1.43 15.89 35.06
C GLU A 331 -1.89 16.16 36.48
N LYS A 332 -2.13 17.42 36.84
CA LYS A 332 -2.63 17.77 38.19
C LYS A 332 -4.12 17.45 38.39
N GLU A 333 -4.87 17.43 37.31
CA GLU A 333 -6.31 17.16 37.27
C GLU A 333 -6.59 15.65 37.13
N CYS A 334 -5.68 14.89 36.51
CA CYS A 334 -5.79 13.47 36.27
C CYS A 334 -5.37 12.68 37.53
N THR A 335 -6.26 11.83 38.06
CA THR A 335 -5.93 10.91 39.16
C THR A 335 -5.58 9.51 38.65
N GLU A 336 -6.41 8.91 37.84
CA GLU A 336 -6.22 7.64 37.16
C GLU A 336 -6.43 7.82 35.65
N TYR A 337 -7.60 8.34 35.29
CA TYR A 337 -7.95 8.83 33.96
C TYR A 337 -8.96 9.98 34.04
N GLU A 338 -8.97 10.85 33.03
CA GLU A 338 -9.91 11.96 32.92
C GLU A 338 -10.36 12.13 31.46
N ILE A 339 -11.68 12.14 31.21
CA ILE A 339 -12.23 12.34 29.87
C ILE A 339 -12.32 13.85 29.58
N LEU A 340 -11.79 14.25 28.44
CA LEU A 340 -11.74 15.62 28.00
C LEU A 340 -12.69 15.86 26.81
N PRO A 341 -13.27 17.05 26.67
CA PRO A 341 -14.11 17.38 25.51
C PRO A 341 -13.33 17.48 24.20
N ASN A 342 -12.05 17.81 24.26
CA ASN A 342 -11.12 17.91 23.13
C ASN A 342 -9.68 18.03 23.68
N PRO A 343 -8.64 17.92 22.85
CA PRO A 343 -7.24 18.05 23.29
C PRO A 343 -6.83 19.50 23.61
N GLY A 344 -7.66 20.48 23.30
CA GLY A 344 -7.54 21.86 23.70
C GLY A 344 -6.27 22.56 23.23
N ALA A 345 -5.60 23.23 24.17
CA ALA A 345 -4.38 23.99 23.88
C ALA A 345 -3.18 23.11 23.50
N VAL A 346 -3.23 21.80 23.77
CA VAL A 346 -2.14 20.86 23.41
C VAL A 346 -2.03 20.77 21.89
N SER A 347 -3.13 20.68 21.13
CA SER A 347 -3.12 20.65 19.66
C SER A 347 -2.42 21.87 19.06
N LEU A 348 -2.75 23.06 19.55
CA LEU A 348 -2.09 24.29 19.11
C LEU A 348 -0.59 24.32 19.47
N GLY A 349 -0.24 23.74 20.61
CA GLY A 349 1.16 23.56 21.02
C GLY A 349 1.91 22.62 20.09
N MET A 350 1.27 21.49 19.72
CA MET A 350 1.84 20.49 18.80
C MET A 350 2.02 21.04 17.39
N LEU A 351 1.09 21.85 16.88
CA LEU A 351 1.26 22.57 15.60
C LEU A 351 2.50 23.50 15.62
N GLN A 352 2.75 24.19 16.75
CA GLN A 352 3.94 25.02 16.89
C GLN A 352 5.21 24.17 16.94
N VAL A 353 5.19 23.04 17.63
CA VAL A 353 6.30 22.07 17.66
C VAL A 353 6.60 21.58 16.25
N MET A 354 5.56 21.15 15.49
CA MET A 354 5.70 20.72 14.10
C MET A 354 6.39 21.78 13.25
N GLY A 355 5.90 23.02 13.27
CA GLY A 355 6.48 24.11 12.48
C GLY A 355 7.93 24.48 12.86
N GLU A 356 8.33 24.31 14.13
CA GLU A 356 9.72 24.50 14.54
C GLU A 356 10.61 23.30 14.18
N MET A 357 10.06 22.08 14.13
CA MET A 357 10.78 20.90 13.68
C MET A 357 11.00 20.91 12.17
N ASP A 358 9.99 21.34 11.39
CA ASP A 358 10.12 21.49 9.93
C ASP A 358 11.22 22.49 9.58
N LYS A 359 11.27 23.66 10.24
CA LYS A 359 12.36 24.63 10.08
C LYS A 359 13.72 24.02 10.42
N LEU A 360 13.80 23.28 11.53
CA LEU A 360 15.04 22.63 11.93
C LEU A 360 15.51 21.60 10.89
N LEU A 361 14.61 20.81 10.33
CA LEU A 361 14.92 19.83 9.28
C LEU A 361 15.41 20.51 7.99
N GLU A 362 14.81 21.65 7.61
CA GLU A 362 15.26 22.45 6.48
C GLU A 362 16.66 23.07 6.70
N GLU A 363 16.94 23.56 7.90
CA GLU A 363 18.22 24.21 8.25
C GLU A 363 19.38 23.22 8.36
N LEU A 364 19.11 21.96 8.69
CA LEU A 364 20.14 20.95 8.91
C LEU A 364 20.85 20.49 7.62
N HIS A 365 20.29 20.75 6.44
CA HIS A 365 20.91 20.43 5.13
C HIS A 365 21.57 19.04 5.08
N GLY A 366 20.91 18.01 5.64
CA GLY A 366 21.41 16.63 5.65
C GLY A 366 22.28 16.24 6.85
N LYS A 367 22.38 17.07 7.89
CA LYS A 367 22.91 16.61 9.18
C LYS A 367 21.86 15.75 9.88
N GLU A 368 22.30 14.65 10.45
CA GLU A 368 21.41 13.72 11.15
C GLU A 368 20.90 14.33 12.47
N LEU A 369 19.58 14.25 12.67
CA LEU A 369 18.96 14.46 13.97
C LEU A 369 19.11 13.20 14.83
N PRO A 370 19.14 13.32 16.17
CA PRO A 370 18.99 12.17 17.05
C PRO A 370 17.73 11.37 16.67
N GLU A 371 17.86 10.06 16.61
CA GLU A 371 16.78 9.15 16.22
C GLU A 371 15.50 9.38 17.05
N GLN A 372 15.65 9.53 18.37
CA GLN A 372 14.53 9.80 19.27
C GLN A 372 13.82 11.14 18.98
N LEU A 373 14.55 12.15 18.50
CA LEU A 373 13.94 13.43 18.13
C LEU A 373 13.18 13.30 16.80
N LEU A 374 13.65 12.49 15.89
CA LEU A 374 12.98 12.17 14.64
C LEU A 374 11.72 11.30 14.89
N GLU A 375 11.80 10.32 15.78
CA GLU A 375 10.65 9.53 16.22
C GLU A 375 9.57 10.42 16.84
N PHE A 376 9.98 11.35 17.70
CA PHE A 376 9.06 12.33 18.29
C PHE A 376 8.41 13.22 17.22
N TYR A 377 9.15 13.63 16.17
CA TYR A 377 8.56 14.35 15.04
C TYR A 377 7.43 13.57 14.38
N PHE A 378 7.62 12.27 14.16
CA PHE A 378 6.56 11.41 13.61
C PHE A 378 5.38 11.28 14.58
N CYS A 379 5.60 11.15 15.89
CA CYS A 379 4.52 11.17 16.89
C CYS A 379 3.72 12.49 16.86
N VAL A 380 4.38 13.63 16.72
CA VAL A 380 3.71 14.93 16.59
C VAL A 380 2.82 14.99 15.34
N ARG A 381 3.36 14.52 14.21
CA ARG A 381 2.61 14.46 12.95
C ARG A 381 1.40 13.54 13.06
N ASP A 382 1.57 12.36 13.62
CA ASP A 382 0.50 11.39 13.81
C ASP A 382 -0.60 11.94 14.73
N PHE A 383 -0.20 12.59 15.83
CA PHE A 383 -1.15 13.26 16.74
C PHE A 383 -1.98 14.32 15.99
N LEU A 384 -1.35 15.17 15.19
CA LEU A 384 -2.05 16.21 14.43
C LEU A 384 -2.95 15.63 13.34
N ASN A 385 -2.51 14.59 12.64
CA ASN A 385 -3.34 13.91 11.65
C ASN A 385 -4.60 13.30 12.28
N ILE A 386 -4.49 12.74 13.49
CA ILE A 386 -5.66 12.18 14.19
C ILE A 386 -6.51 13.29 14.83
N ASP A 387 -5.93 14.38 15.29
CA ASP A 387 -6.66 15.54 15.80
C ASP A 387 -7.64 16.13 14.76
N GLU A 388 -7.25 16.14 13.48
CA GLU A 388 -8.10 16.54 12.35
C GLU A 388 -9.27 15.56 12.07
N LEU A 389 -9.17 14.30 12.53
CA LEU A 389 -10.19 13.28 12.33
C LEU A 389 -11.20 13.18 13.46
N LEU A 390 -11.03 13.94 14.56
CA LEU A 390 -11.88 13.82 15.74
C LEU A 390 -13.34 14.13 15.43
N ASP A 391 -14.21 13.18 15.75
CA ASP A 391 -15.65 13.25 15.66
C ASP A 391 -16.30 12.50 16.84
N GLU A 392 -17.60 12.24 16.78
CA GLU A 392 -18.33 11.48 17.81
C GLU A 392 -17.87 10.03 18.03
N ASN A 393 -17.05 9.49 17.13
CA ASN A 393 -16.48 8.15 17.23
C ASN A 393 -15.19 8.11 18.05
N TYR A 394 -14.75 9.26 18.57
CA TYR A 394 -13.51 9.38 19.35
C TYR A 394 -13.77 9.73 20.80
N VAL A 395 -12.86 9.30 21.65
CA VAL A 395 -12.77 9.74 23.04
C VAL A 395 -11.40 10.34 23.27
N VAL A 396 -11.38 11.58 23.76
CA VAL A 396 -10.16 12.24 24.21
C VAL A 396 -10.07 12.07 25.71
N TYR A 397 -8.94 11.54 26.19
CA TYR A 397 -8.75 11.36 27.63
C TYR A 397 -7.28 11.43 28.03
N THR A 398 -7.07 11.70 29.30
CA THR A 398 -5.75 11.57 29.92
C THR A 398 -5.69 10.38 30.85
N GLU A 399 -4.54 9.76 30.94
CA GLU A 399 -4.24 8.69 31.90
C GLU A 399 -2.81 8.87 32.47
N MET A 400 -2.55 8.23 33.61
CA MET A 400 -1.24 8.26 34.21
C MET A 400 -0.38 7.10 33.66
N GLY A 401 0.72 7.43 33.01
CA GLY A 401 1.70 6.46 32.50
C GLY A 401 2.56 5.87 33.62
N GLU A 402 3.35 4.84 33.30
CA GLU A 402 4.21 4.10 34.25
C GLU A 402 5.21 4.99 34.99
N GLY A 403 5.67 6.08 34.40
CA GLY A 403 6.60 7.05 35.02
C GLY A 403 5.92 8.13 35.88
N GLY A 404 4.62 8.02 36.17
CA GLY A 404 3.84 9.04 36.88
C GLY A 404 3.72 10.35 36.07
N LYS A 405 3.79 10.28 34.76
CA LYS A 405 3.55 11.37 33.82
C LYS A 405 2.23 11.15 33.12
N VAL A 406 1.56 12.25 32.75
CA VAL A 406 0.30 12.17 32.02
C VAL A 406 0.55 11.79 30.56
N ILE A 407 -0.32 10.95 30.04
CA ILE A 407 -0.46 10.65 28.62
C ILE A 407 -1.81 11.21 28.17
N LEU A 408 -1.82 12.04 27.14
CA LEU A 408 -3.03 12.49 26.47
C LEU A 408 -3.30 11.58 25.27
N ARG A 409 -4.48 10.96 25.22
CA ARG A 409 -4.88 10.04 24.15
C ARG A 409 -6.04 10.60 23.34
N LEU A 410 -5.92 10.44 22.04
CA LEU A 410 -6.97 10.58 21.04
C LEU A 410 -7.36 9.16 20.61
N PHE A 411 -8.40 8.61 21.19
CA PHE A 411 -8.74 7.18 21.02
C PHE A 411 -9.94 7.01 20.10
N CYS A 412 -9.74 6.31 19.00
CA CYS A 412 -10.79 5.91 18.08
C CYS A 412 -11.58 4.73 18.65
N VAL A 413 -12.80 4.96 19.09
CA VAL A 413 -13.70 3.92 19.63
C VAL A 413 -14.31 3.11 18.49
N ASN A 414 -14.77 3.80 17.45
CA ASN A 414 -15.39 3.19 16.29
C ASN A 414 -14.67 3.61 14.99
N PRO A 415 -13.91 2.70 14.35
CA PRO A 415 -13.16 3.02 13.14
C PRO A 415 -14.00 3.00 11.85
N ALA A 416 -15.30 2.66 11.89
CA ALA A 416 -16.14 2.44 10.72
C ALA A 416 -16.14 3.63 9.75
N ALA A 417 -16.22 4.87 10.25
CA ALA A 417 -16.23 6.07 9.41
C ALA A 417 -14.90 6.25 8.65
N ASN A 418 -13.77 5.98 9.31
CA ASN A 418 -12.44 6.08 8.71
C ASN A 418 -12.20 4.98 7.67
N ILE A 419 -12.55 3.74 8.00
CA ILE A 419 -12.50 2.60 7.07
C ILE A 419 -13.37 2.90 5.84
N HIS A 420 -14.58 3.41 6.04
CA HIS A 420 -15.49 3.75 4.95
C HIS A 420 -14.90 4.78 3.98
N ARG A 421 -14.30 5.85 4.49
CA ARG A 421 -13.62 6.87 3.65
C ARG A 421 -12.52 6.26 2.75
N CYS A 422 -11.80 5.27 3.23
CA CYS A 422 -10.82 4.57 2.41
C CYS A 422 -11.48 3.69 1.34
N LEU A 423 -12.56 2.99 1.69
CA LEU A 423 -13.28 2.10 0.77
C LEU A 423 -14.06 2.84 -0.30
N GLU A 424 -14.47 4.09 -0.08
CA GLU A 424 -15.11 4.94 -1.09
C GLU A 424 -14.20 5.22 -2.31
N LYS A 425 -12.90 5.01 -2.18
CA LYS A 425 -11.95 5.10 -3.29
C LYS A 425 -11.99 3.91 -4.24
N GLY A 426 -12.71 2.85 -3.87
CA GLY A 426 -12.98 1.68 -4.69
C GLY A 426 -14.45 1.52 -5.02
N LYS A 427 -14.80 0.40 -5.61
CA LYS A 427 -16.17 0.10 -6.08
C LYS A 427 -16.94 -0.77 -5.10
N SER A 428 -16.28 -1.72 -4.48
CA SER A 428 -16.91 -2.64 -3.52
C SER A 428 -15.88 -3.21 -2.56
N ALA A 429 -16.37 -3.69 -1.42
CA ALA A 429 -15.57 -4.38 -0.42
C ALA A 429 -16.28 -5.63 0.07
N VAL A 430 -15.50 -6.68 0.30
CA VAL A 430 -15.96 -7.94 0.89
C VAL A 430 -15.12 -8.20 2.14
N PHE A 431 -15.77 -8.14 3.29
CA PHE A 431 -15.17 -8.51 4.57
C PHE A 431 -15.47 -9.97 4.87
N PHE A 432 -14.48 -10.76 5.14
CA PHE A 432 -14.66 -12.17 5.46
C PHE A 432 -13.72 -12.64 6.56
N SER A 433 -14.21 -13.59 7.35
CA SER A 433 -13.45 -14.26 8.40
C SER A 433 -14.23 -15.47 8.89
N ALA A 434 -13.54 -16.42 9.50
CA ALA A 434 -14.18 -17.54 10.20
C ALA A 434 -14.92 -17.08 11.48
N THR A 435 -14.65 -15.89 12.00
CA THR A 435 -15.06 -15.44 13.35
C THR A 435 -15.77 -14.08 13.36
N LEU A 436 -16.39 -13.64 12.26
CA LEU A 436 -17.20 -12.41 12.21
C LEU A 436 -18.57 -12.59 12.93
N LEU A 437 -18.55 -13.03 14.17
CA LEU A 437 -19.73 -13.22 14.98
C LEU A 437 -19.58 -12.52 16.34
N PRO A 438 -20.61 -11.81 16.83
CA PRO A 438 -21.93 -11.53 16.22
C PRO A 438 -21.83 -10.60 15.00
N MET A 439 -22.55 -10.89 13.93
CA MET A 439 -22.50 -10.16 12.66
C MET A 439 -22.78 -8.65 12.83
N ASP A 440 -23.82 -8.31 13.61
CA ASP A 440 -24.22 -6.93 13.82
C ASP A 440 -23.16 -6.09 14.55
N TYR A 441 -22.40 -6.71 15.45
CA TYR A 441 -21.27 -6.05 16.13
C TYR A 441 -20.19 -5.64 15.12
N TYR A 442 -19.74 -6.57 14.30
CA TYR A 442 -18.70 -6.27 13.31
C TYR A 442 -19.19 -5.33 12.22
N ARG A 443 -20.45 -5.46 11.78
CA ARG A 443 -21.03 -4.54 10.82
C ARG A 443 -21.04 -3.11 11.35
N ALA A 444 -21.36 -2.88 12.60
CA ALA A 444 -21.36 -1.55 13.21
C ALA A 444 -19.96 -0.93 13.34
N LEU A 445 -18.90 -1.75 13.34
CA LEU A 445 -17.52 -1.30 13.49
C LEU A 445 -16.72 -1.27 12.18
N LEU A 446 -17.23 -1.89 11.10
CA LEU A 446 -16.55 -1.99 9.82
C LEU A 446 -17.28 -1.26 8.69
N SER A 447 -18.56 -0.93 8.88
CA SER A 447 -19.38 -0.25 7.88
C SER A 447 -20.23 0.86 8.49
N THR A 448 -20.43 1.93 7.70
CA THR A 448 -21.40 3.01 8.00
C THR A 448 -22.75 2.80 7.31
N ARG A 449 -22.87 1.79 6.44
CA ARG A 449 -24.08 1.51 5.65
C ARG A 449 -24.98 0.49 6.36
N LYS A 450 -26.27 0.82 6.45
CA LYS A 450 -27.27 -0.05 7.09
C LYS A 450 -27.74 -1.19 6.19
N ASP A 451 -27.55 -1.06 4.89
CA ASP A 451 -27.99 -1.98 3.84
C ASP A 451 -26.92 -2.96 3.38
N ASP A 452 -25.72 -2.93 4.00
CA ASP A 452 -24.68 -3.91 3.71
C ASP A 452 -25.14 -5.33 4.04
N TYR A 453 -24.90 -6.25 3.09
CA TYR A 453 -25.29 -7.65 3.22
C TYR A 453 -24.36 -8.40 4.16
N GLY A 454 -24.98 -9.22 5.04
CA GLY A 454 -24.27 -10.22 5.83
C GLY A 454 -24.64 -11.62 5.36
N ILE A 455 -23.63 -12.43 5.02
CA ILE A 455 -23.81 -13.80 4.59
C ILE A 455 -23.16 -14.73 5.60
N TYR A 456 -23.93 -15.70 6.08
CA TYR A 456 -23.41 -16.79 6.90
C TYR A 456 -23.19 -18.03 6.04
N VAL A 457 -21.93 -18.46 5.95
CA VAL A 457 -21.56 -19.69 5.27
C VAL A 457 -21.44 -20.80 6.29
N THR A 458 -22.17 -21.89 6.10
CA THR A 458 -22.09 -23.05 6.99
C THR A 458 -20.73 -23.71 6.91
N SER A 459 -20.21 -24.16 8.05
CA SER A 459 -18.94 -24.87 8.13
C SER A 459 -18.93 -26.10 7.20
N PRO A 460 -17.88 -26.32 6.39
CA PRO A 460 -17.72 -27.53 5.60
C PRO A 460 -17.45 -28.77 6.45
N PHE A 461 -17.08 -28.58 7.71
CA PHE A 461 -16.83 -29.67 8.65
C PHE A 461 -18.16 -30.22 9.20
N ARG A 462 -18.37 -31.52 9.02
CA ARG A 462 -19.59 -32.19 9.49
C ARG A 462 -19.65 -32.19 11.02
N GLN A 463 -20.80 -31.79 11.55
CA GLN A 463 -21.01 -31.69 13.00
C GLN A 463 -20.91 -33.07 13.70
N GLU A 464 -21.26 -34.14 13.00
CA GLU A 464 -21.17 -35.51 13.49
C GLU A 464 -19.72 -35.95 13.79
N ASN A 465 -18.75 -35.32 13.15
CA ASN A 465 -17.32 -35.58 13.36
C ASN A 465 -16.76 -34.82 14.57
N ARG A 466 -17.57 -33.96 15.23
CA ARG A 466 -17.14 -33.13 16.35
C ARG A 466 -17.47 -33.82 17.69
N CYS A 467 -16.41 -34.14 18.45
CA CYS A 467 -16.53 -34.60 19.83
C CYS A 467 -16.04 -33.46 20.76
N ILE A 468 -16.92 -33.02 21.67
CA ILE A 468 -16.56 -32.01 22.68
C ILE A 468 -16.51 -32.70 24.04
N LEU A 469 -15.34 -32.63 24.69
CA LEU A 469 -15.12 -33.11 26.05
C LEU A 469 -14.78 -31.92 26.96
N THR A 470 -15.35 -31.88 28.14
CA THR A 470 -15.09 -30.81 29.10
C THR A 470 -14.48 -31.39 30.39
N GLY A 471 -13.24 -30.99 30.69
CA GLY A 471 -12.61 -31.28 31.99
C GLY A 471 -13.22 -30.38 33.07
N ARG A 472 -13.80 -30.97 34.12
CA ARG A 472 -14.45 -30.22 35.21
C ARG A 472 -13.53 -29.93 36.39
N ASP A 473 -12.41 -30.61 36.47
CA ASP A 473 -11.44 -30.59 37.57
C ASP A 473 -10.18 -29.74 37.25
N VAL A 474 -10.11 -29.18 36.05
CA VAL A 474 -9.01 -28.31 35.59
C VAL A 474 -9.47 -26.88 35.37
N SER A 475 -8.56 -25.91 35.50
CA SER A 475 -8.84 -24.49 35.30
C SER A 475 -7.60 -23.71 34.87
N SER A 476 -7.80 -22.72 34.02
CA SER A 476 -6.75 -21.76 33.63
C SER A 476 -6.68 -20.52 34.53
N ARG A 477 -7.55 -20.41 35.55
CA ARG A 477 -7.60 -19.26 36.45
C ARG A 477 -6.28 -19.05 37.18
N TYR A 478 -5.81 -17.80 37.24
CA TYR A 478 -4.55 -17.46 37.87
C TYR A 478 -4.43 -17.95 39.32
N THR A 479 -5.50 -17.85 40.10
CA THR A 479 -5.57 -18.27 41.52
C THR A 479 -5.45 -19.77 41.72
N ARG A 480 -5.60 -20.59 40.67
CA ARG A 480 -5.47 -22.06 40.74
C ARG A 480 -4.16 -22.56 40.11
N ARG A 481 -3.35 -21.68 39.57
CA ARG A 481 -2.07 -22.06 38.92
C ARG A 481 -1.10 -22.62 39.95
N GLY A 482 -0.47 -23.73 39.61
CA GLY A 482 0.49 -24.44 40.41
C GLY A 482 0.70 -25.85 39.89
N TYR A 483 1.70 -26.54 40.39
CA TYR A 483 2.10 -27.89 39.94
C TYR A 483 0.94 -28.87 39.82
N GLU A 484 0.08 -28.98 40.85
CA GLU A 484 -1.07 -29.86 40.83
C GLU A 484 -2.06 -29.60 39.67
N GLU A 485 -2.27 -28.35 39.35
CA GLU A 485 -3.12 -27.96 38.22
C GLU A 485 -2.45 -28.26 36.89
N TYR A 486 -1.16 -27.97 36.78
CA TYR A 486 -0.35 -28.23 35.56
C TYR A 486 -0.26 -29.75 35.31
N HIS A 487 -0.05 -30.55 36.34
CA HIS A 487 -0.02 -32.02 36.25
C HIS A 487 -1.37 -32.58 35.77
N ARG A 488 -2.52 -32.08 36.28
CA ARG A 488 -3.84 -32.53 35.81
C ARG A 488 -4.04 -32.19 34.33
N ILE A 489 -3.68 -30.97 33.90
CA ILE A 489 -3.78 -30.54 32.50
C ILE A 489 -2.88 -31.41 31.64
N ALA A 490 -1.62 -31.58 32.01
CA ALA A 490 -0.64 -32.42 31.29
C ALA A 490 -1.14 -33.87 31.18
N SER A 491 -1.75 -34.43 32.24
CA SER A 491 -2.37 -35.75 32.21
C SER A 491 -3.54 -35.84 31.21
N TYR A 492 -4.40 -34.82 31.11
CA TYR A 492 -5.44 -34.76 30.08
C TYR A 492 -4.88 -34.74 28.67
N ILE A 493 -3.82 -33.94 28.44
CA ILE A 493 -3.13 -33.89 27.14
C ILE A 493 -2.55 -35.25 26.80
N ALA A 494 -1.82 -35.87 27.73
CA ALA A 494 -1.20 -37.18 27.55
C ALA A 494 -2.24 -38.27 27.22
N ARG A 495 -3.29 -38.37 27.99
CA ARG A 495 -4.39 -39.33 27.75
C ARG A 495 -5.04 -39.14 26.39
N THR A 496 -5.22 -37.87 25.95
CA THR A 496 -5.78 -37.56 24.64
C THR A 496 -4.84 -38.02 23.51
N VAL A 497 -3.56 -37.65 23.62
CA VAL A 497 -2.53 -37.99 22.61
C VAL A 497 -2.30 -39.50 22.50
N TRP A 498 -2.34 -40.21 23.64
CA TRP A 498 -2.13 -41.66 23.69
C TRP A 498 -3.31 -42.48 23.14
N THR A 499 -4.48 -41.86 23.00
CA THR A 499 -5.69 -42.56 22.52
C THR A 499 -5.56 -42.90 21.02
N ARG A 500 -4.97 -42.03 20.23
CA ARG A 500 -4.85 -42.20 18.78
C ARG A 500 -3.61 -41.48 18.24
N LYS A 501 -2.86 -42.12 17.33
CA LYS A 501 -1.76 -41.48 16.61
C LYS A 501 -2.30 -40.40 15.67
N GLY A 502 -1.76 -39.18 15.76
CA GLY A 502 -2.20 -38.03 14.94
C GLY A 502 -1.50 -36.74 15.36
N ASN A 503 -1.93 -35.62 14.77
CA ASN A 503 -1.49 -34.29 15.14
C ASN A 503 -2.50 -33.69 16.12
N TYR A 504 -1.99 -33.11 17.19
CA TYR A 504 -2.77 -32.49 18.25
C TYR A 504 -2.34 -31.04 18.41
N MET A 505 -3.29 -30.15 18.63
CA MET A 505 -3.05 -28.74 18.87
C MET A 505 -3.61 -28.37 20.23
N VAL A 506 -2.76 -27.77 21.09
CA VAL A 506 -3.14 -27.38 22.44
C VAL A 506 -2.99 -25.86 22.56
N PHE A 507 -4.06 -25.19 22.98
CA PHE A 507 -4.09 -23.74 23.16
C PHE A 507 -4.05 -23.37 24.64
N PHE A 508 -3.25 -22.38 24.95
CA PHE A 508 -3.07 -21.87 26.31
C PHE A 508 -3.40 -20.37 26.39
N PRO A 509 -3.86 -19.86 27.54
CA PRO A 509 -4.21 -18.45 27.70
C PRO A 509 -2.97 -17.52 27.76
N SER A 510 -1.77 -18.05 28.00
CA SER A 510 -0.51 -17.30 27.99
C SER A 510 0.69 -18.21 27.75
N TYR A 511 1.79 -17.65 27.24
CA TYR A 511 3.05 -18.38 27.05
C TYR A 511 3.58 -18.98 28.34
N LYS A 512 3.60 -18.21 29.41
CA LYS A 512 4.06 -18.69 30.73
C LYS A 512 3.27 -19.91 31.23
N PHE A 513 1.94 -19.90 31.02
CA PHE A 513 1.09 -21.04 31.41
C PHE A 513 1.37 -22.26 30.50
N MET A 514 1.63 -22.04 29.23
CA MET A 514 2.04 -23.09 28.28
C MET A 514 3.36 -23.73 28.70
N GLU A 515 4.38 -22.91 29.00
CA GLU A 515 5.70 -23.37 29.44
C GLU A 515 5.60 -24.21 30.72
N ASP A 516 4.90 -23.72 31.72
CA ASP A 516 4.70 -24.42 33.01
C ASP A 516 4.02 -25.79 32.82
N VAL A 517 3.00 -25.90 31.96
CA VAL A 517 2.34 -27.19 31.63
C VAL A 517 3.21 -28.09 30.77
N LEU A 518 3.92 -27.53 29.81
CA LEU A 518 4.83 -28.26 28.90
C LEU A 518 5.96 -28.90 29.70
N GLU A 519 6.57 -28.19 30.65
CA GLU A 519 7.63 -28.69 31.52
C GLU A 519 7.14 -29.94 32.31
N VAL A 520 5.95 -29.89 32.88
CA VAL A 520 5.39 -31.04 33.58
C VAL A 520 5.09 -32.19 32.60
N TYR A 521 4.56 -31.85 31.41
CA TYR A 521 4.28 -32.88 30.39
C TYR A 521 5.54 -33.60 29.94
N GLU A 522 6.62 -32.86 29.63
CA GLU A 522 7.90 -33.41 29.18
C GLU A 522 8.58 -34.27 30.25
N ASN A 523 8.50 -33.84 31.50
CA ASN A 523 9.13 -34.56 32.64
C ASN A 523 8.39 -35.83 33.03
N GLU A 524 7.04 -35.87 32.93
CA GLU A 524 6.26 -36.97 33.53
C GLU A 524 5.42 -37.77 32.55
N PHE A 525 5.08 -37.21 31.38
CA PHE A 525 4.16 -37.82 30.42
C PHE A 525 4.79 -37.99 29.02
N SER A 526 6.03 -37.56 28.83
CA SER A 526 6.73 -37.68 27.55
C SER A 526 6.84 -39.14 27.11
N ALA A 527 6.68 -39.36 25.80
CA ALA A 527 6.86 -40.68 25.19
C ALA A 527 7.72 -40.51 23.90
N GLU A 528 8.64 -41.44 23.64
CA GLU A 528 9.57 -41.40 22.52
C GLU A 528 8.92 -41.20 21.14
N TRP A 529 7.66 -41.59 20.99
CA TRP A 529 6.89 -41.47 19.76
C TRP A 529 6.08 -40.14 19.67
N VAL A 530 6.15 -39.27 20.69
CA VAL A 530 5.49 -37.95 20.71
C VAL A 530 6.53 -36.86 20.54
N ARG A 531 6.34 -36.01 19.56
CA ARG A 531 7.15 -34.81 19.34
C ARG A 531 6.33 -33.58 19.74
N CYS A 532 6.79 -32.86 20.74
CA CYS A 532 6.23 -31.55 21.10
C CYS A 532 6.88 -30.46 20.24
N ILE A 533 6.06 -29.52 19.78
CA ILE A 533 6.48 -28.32 19.07
C ILE A 533 5.77 -27.15 19.77
N SER A 534 6.54 -26.30 20.42
CA SER A 534 6.01 -25.09 21.05
C SER A 534 6.24 -23.85 20.18
N GLN A 535 5.32 -22.90 20.25
CA GLN A 535 5.50 -21.60 19.66
C GLN A 535 6.37 -20.77 20.61
N THR A 536 7.51 -20.31 20.11
CA THR A 536 8.44 -19.40 20.81
C THR A 536 8.21 -17.97 20.35
#